data_bb57a4c59f54158155c515c128672594
#
_entry.id   bb57a4c59f54158155c515c128672594
#
_cell.length_a   1.000
_cell.length_b   1.000
_cell.length_c   1.000
_cell.angle_alpha   90.00
_cell.angle_beta   90.00
_cell.angle_gamma   90.00
#
_symmetry.space_group_name_H-M   'P 1'
#
loop_
_entity.id
_entity.type
_entity.pdbx_description
1 polymer ?
#
loop_
_entity_poly.entity_id
_entity_poly.type
_entity_poly.pdbx_seq_one_letter_code
_entity_poly.pdbx_strand_id
1 'polypeptide(L)'
;SQTVTISGSNGYVYVQKQITVRAGSSMTVAIINTASGLDIMEISDISCNAPTGTSCLRVSNLSLNLGPFDVSIGNQNSNYTPFTNVRYREVTPYTSFYPGWYQLYISRTGSLPNVSVATAAANMSANTSYTLYIFNAANATDGLRTMVVSN
;
A
#
# COMPACT_ATOMS: atom_id res chain seq x y z
N SER A 1 -17.76 -15.65 8.78
CA SER A 1 -16.40 -15.94 8.27
C SER A 1 -16.49 -16.68 6.94
N GLN A 2 -15.48 -16.46 6.12
CA GLN A 2 -15.32 -17.09 4.81
C GLN A 2 -13.92 -17.66 4.68
N THR A 3 -13.76 -18.72 3.91
CA THR A 3 -12.45 -19.29 3.61
C THR A 3 -11.95 -18.74 2.28
N VAL A 4 -10.80 -18.11 2.29
CA VAL A 4 -10.08 -17.69 1.08
C VAL A 4 -9.02 -18.76 0.78
N THR A 5 -9.05 -19.28 -0.44
CA THR A 5 -8.10 -20.29 -0.92
C THR A 5 -7.38 -19.75 -2.15
N ILE A 6 -6.07 -19.79 -2.14
CA ILE A 6 -5.22 -19.45 -3.28
C ILE A 6 -4.62 -20.75 -3.80
N SER A 7 -4.97 -21.11 -5.03
CA SER A 7 -4.52 -22.33 -5.67
C SER A 7 -4.03 -22.09 -7.09
N GLY A 8 -3.12 -22.94 -7.55
CA GLY A 8 -2.68 -22.97 -8.93
C GLY A 8 -3.69 -23.68 -9.83
N SER A 9 -3.50 -23.52 -11.14
CA SER A 9 -4.33 -24.19 -12.16
C SER A 9 -4.25 -25.72 -12.11
N ASN A 10 -3.21 -26.27 -11.50
CA ASN A 10 -3.02 -27.70 -11.26
C ASN A 10 -3.72 -28.22 -9.99
N GLY A 11 -4.47 -27.34 -9.28
CA GLY A 11 -5.17 -27.66 -8.04
C GLY A 11 -4.31 -27.63 -6.78
N TYR A 12 -3.01 -27.31 -6.89
CA TYR A 12 -2.16 -27.14 -5.72
C TYR A 12 -2.59 -25.93 -4.89
N VAL A 13 -2.82 -26.11 -3.60
CA VAL A 13 -3.22 -25.03 -2.68
C VAL A 13 -1.96 -24.41 -2.07
N TYR A 14 -1.69 -23.13 -2.39
CA TYR A 14 -0.57 -22.37 -1.85
C TYR A 14 -0.85 -21.82 -0.45
N VAL A 15 -2.07 -21.34 -0.25
CA VAL A 15 -2.51 -20.82 1.05
C VAL A 15 -4.04 -20.93 1.18
N GLN A 16 -4.47 -21.22 2.39
CA GLN A 16 -5.88 -21.22 2.77
C GLN A 16 -6.03 -20.54 4.12
N LYS A 17 -6.93 -19.57 4.22
CA LYS A 17 -7.14 -18.81 5.44
C LYS A 17 -8.62 -18.47 5.64
N GLN A 18 -9.08 -18.58 6.87
CA GLN A 18 -10.37 -18.04 7.25
C GLN A 18 -10.26 -16.55 7.51
N ILE A 19 -11.14 -15.77 6.89
CA ILE A 19 -11.30 -14.34 7.11
C ILE A 19 -12.69 -14.04 7.64
N THR A 20 -12.80 -12.99 8.43
CA THR A 20 -14.10 -12.55 8.97
C THR A 20 -14.34 -11.10 8.60
N VAL A 21 -15.28 -10.88 7.69
CA VAL A 21 -15.74 -9.53 7.34
C VAL A 21 -17.01 -9.25 8.14
N ARG A 22 -17.01 -8.16 8.89
CA ARG A 22 -18.18 -7.74 9.67
C ARG A 22 -19.21 -7.09 8.74
N ALA A 23 -20.48 -7.21 9.08
CA ALA A 23 -21.54 -6.54 8.34
C ALA A 23 -21.30 -5.03 8.30
N GLY A 24 -21.44 -4.42 7.13
CA GLY A 24 -21.23 -3.00 6.92
C GLY A 24 -19.75 -2.55 6.85
N SER A 25 -18.81 -3.49 6.88
CA SER A 25 -17.38 -3.19 6.67
C SER A 25 -16.89 -3.74 5.34
N SER A 26 -15.83 -3.16 4.81
CA SER A 26 -15.08 -3.67 3.67
C SER A 26 -13.64 -3.99 4.06
N MET A 27 -13.02 -4.86 3.29
CA MET A 27 -11.69 -5.36 3.56
C MET A 27 -10.96 -5.67 2.25
N THR A 28 -9.72 -5.27 2.17
CA THR A 28 -8.81 -5.71 1.11
C THR A 28 -8.06 -6.95 1.59
N VAL A 29 -8.04 -7.96 0.76
CA VAL A 29 -7.27 -9.19 0.97
C VAL A 29 -6.06 -9.16 0.05
N ALA A 30 -4.88 -9.01 0.63
CA ALA A 30 -3.62 -8.99 -0.11
C ALA A 30 -2.93 -10.36 -0.05
N ILE A 31 -2.50 -10.86 -1.20
CA ILE A 31 -1.63 -12.04 -1.28
C ILE A 31 -0.20 -11.54 -1.22
N ILE A 32 0.54 -12.01 -0.25
CA ILE A 32 1.91 -11.57 0.03
C ILE A 32 2.90 -12.74 0.02
N ASN A 33 4.13 -12.43 -0.34
CA ASN A 33 5.25 -13.35 -0.17
C ASN A 33 5.79 -13.27 1.26
N THR A 34 6.06 -14.41 1.85
CA THR A 34 6.77 -14.54 3.12
C THR A 34 8.01 -15.42 2.95
N ALA A 35 8.86 -15.47 3.98
CA ALA A 35 10.02 -16.36 3.96
C ALA A 35 9.64 -17.86 3.83
N SER A 36 8.41 -18.23 4.18
CA SER A 36 7.89 -19.60 4.13
C SER A 36 6.88 -19.85 2.99
N GLY A 37 6.69 -18.89 2.08
CA GLY A 37 5.78 -19.01 0.94
C GLY A 37 4.71 -17.92 0.92
N LEU A 38 3.60 -18.18 0.25
CA LEU A 38 2.48 -17.23 0.17
C LEU A 38 1.70 -17.17 1.49
N ASP A 39 1.23 -15.98 1.82
CA ASP A 39 0.30 -15.74 2.93
C ASP A 39 -0.77 -14.74 2.50
N ILE A 40 -1.80 -14.61 3.31
CA ILE A 40 -2.91 -13.67 3.13
C ILE A 40 -2.85 -12.63 4.24
N MET A 41 -2.80 -11.35 3.84
CA MET A 41 -2.88 -10.20 4.73
C MET A 41 -4.25 -9.53 4.60
N GLU A 42 -4.92 -9.35 5.73
CA GLU A 42 -6.21 -8.66 5.81
C GLU A 42 -5.96 -7.18 6.12
N ILE A 43 -6.51 -6.30 5.29
CA ILE A 43 -6.38 -4.85 5.42
C ILE A 43 -7.78 -4.26 5.52
N SER A 44 -8.12 -3.69 6.65
CA SER A 44 -9.42 -3.05 6.85
C SER A 44 -9.53 -1.78 6.00
N ASP A 45 -10.60 -1.67 5.20
CA ASP A 45 -10.88 -0.51 4.35
C ASP A 45 -11.71 0.52 5.13
N ILE A 46 -11.14 0.98 6.24
CA ILE A 46 -11.75 2.06 7.03
C ILE A 46 -11.64 3.39 6.29
N SER A 47 -12.67 4.21 6.41
CA SER A 47 -12.64 5.57 5.88
C SER A 47 -11.79 6.48 6.75
N CYS A 48 -11.16 7.46 6.11
CA CYS A 48 -10.45 8.52 6.81
C CYS A 48 -11.44 9.55 7.40
N ASN A 49 -11.21 9.96 8.65
CA ASN A 49 -11.95 11.05 9.31
C ASN A 49 -11.31 12.42 9.00
N ALA A 50 -11.02 12.71 7.74
CA ALA A 50 -10.46 13.99 7.34
C ALA A 50 -11.52 15.09 7.29
N PRO A 51 -11.11 16.37 7.39
CA PRO A 51 -12.00 17.48 7.15
C PRO A 51 -12.71 17.39 5.81
N THR A 52 -13.98 17.81 5.77
CA THR A 52 -14.76 17.85 4.53
C THR A 52 -14.03 18.63 3.44
N GLY A 53 -14.00 18.11 2.24
CA GLY A 53 -13.33 18.72 1.10
C GLY A 53 -11.85 18.35 0.96
N THR A 54 -11.29 17.57 1.88
CA THR A 54 -9.93 17.01 1.76
C THR A 54 -9.96 15.57 1.26
N SER A 55 -8.82 15.06 0.86
CA SER A 55 -8.58 13.66 0.57
C SER A 55 -7.60 13.07 1.58
N CYS A 56 -7.53 11.76 1.65
CA CYS A 56 -6.60 11.06 2.54
C CYS A 56 -5.79 10.03 1.77
N LEU A 57 -4.57 9.84 2.21
CA LEU A 57 -3.70 8.78 1.73
C LEU A 57 -3.10 8.02 2.92
N ARG A 58 -3.01 6.72 2.80
CA ARG A 58 -2.19 5.84 3.64
C ARG A 58 -1.30 4.97 2.77
N VAL A 59 -0.29 4.36 3.38
CA VAL A 59 0.66 3.48 2.70
C VAL A 59 0.59 2.09 3.29
N SER A 60 0.58 1.08 2.44
CA SER A 60 0.69 -0.33 2.81
C SER A 60 1.92 -0.94 2.14
N ASN A 61 2.89 -1.34 2.94
CA ASN A 61 4.10 -2.00 2.44
C ASN A 61 3.92 -3.52 2.45
N LEU A 62 3.70 -4.09 1.28
CA LEU A 62 3.58 -5.53 1.06
C LEU A 62 4.85 -6.14 0.46
N SER A 63 5.95 -5.37 0.42
CA SER A 63 7.21 -5.78 -0.20
C SER A 63 8.13 -6.47 0.80
N LEU A 64 8.35 -7.75 0.61
CA LEU A 64 9.27 -8.56 1.42
C LEU A 64 10.74 -8.18 1.09
N ASN A 65 11.53 -7.89 2.11
CA ASN A 65 13.00 -7.71 2.06
C ASN A 65 13.51 -6.50 1.26
N LEU A 66 12.66 -5.60 0.79
CA LEU A 66 13.09 -4.43 0.02
C LEU A 66 12.96 -3.10 0.78
N GLY A 67 12.21 -3.09 1.90
CA GLY A 67 12.04 -1.93 2.78
C GLY A 67 12.92 -1.99 4.02
N PRO A 68 12.68 -1.09 5.00
CA PRO A 68 11.57 -0.13 5.07
C PRO A 68 11.66 1.02 4.08
N PHE A 69 10.54 1.67 3.83
CA PHE A 69 10.43 2.77 2.86
C PHE A 69 9.96 4.07 3.49
N ASP A 70 10.44 5.18 2.91
CA ASP A 70 9.86 6.50 3.07
C ASP A 70 9.07 6.84 1.81
N VAL A 71 7.92 7.49 1.97
CA VAL A 71 7.12 7.98 0.85
C VAL A 71 7.02 9.50 0.93
N SER A 72 7.60 10.14 -0.08
CA SER A 72 7.54 11.58 -0.27
C SER A 72 6.49 11.95 -1.29
N ILE A 73 5.84 13.07 -1.06
CA ILE A 73 4.86 13.65 -1.97
C ILE A 73 5.41 14.98 -2.43
N GLY A 74 5.46 15.18 -3.73
CA GLY A 74 5.97 16.43 -4.27
C GLY A 74 5.27 16.86 -5.53
N ASN A 75 5.24 18.16 -5.70
CA ASN A 75 5.37 18.84 -6.98
C ASN A 75 6.84 19.27 -7.10
N GLN A 76 7.24 19.78 -8.24
CA GLN A 76 8.64 20.07 -8.59
C GLN A 76 9.41 20.97 -7.59
N ASN A 77 8.78 21.54 -6.57
CA ASN A 77 9.36 22.58 -5.71
C ASN A 77 9.25 22.32 -4.20
N SER A 78 8.63 21.24 -3.73
CA SER A 78 8.58 20.92 -2.31
C SER A 78 8.56 19.42 -2.06
N ASN A 79 9.54 18.96 -1.29
CA ASN A 79 9.60 17.58 -0.81
C ASN A 79 8.97 17.52 0.59
N TYR A 80 7.82 16.88 0.67
CA TYR A 80 7.16 16.55 1.91
C TYR A 80 7.15 15.04 2.07
N THR A 81 7.64 14.53 3.19
CA THR A 81 7.75 13.09 3.47
C THR A 81 6.86 12.71 4.64
N PRO A 82 5.54 12.53 4.41
CA PRO A 82 4.59 12.24 5.48
C PRO A 82 4.68 10.82 6.01
N PHE A 83 5.24 9.89 5.24
CA PHE A 83 5.35 8.49 5.63
C PHE A 83 6.81 8.09 5.69
N THR A 84 7.28 7.71 6.88
CA THR A 84 8.67 7.33 7.11
C THR A 84 8.77 5.95 7.74
N ASN A 85 9.82 5.23 7.39
CA ASN A 85 10.12 3.92 7.98
C ASN A 85 8.94 2.93 7.93
N VAL A 86 8.23 2.91 6.80
CA VAL A 86 7.09 2.00 6.59
C VAL A 86 7.63 0.59 6.38
N ARG A 87 7.42 -0.27 7.37
CA ARG A 87 7.96 -1.63 7.41
C ARG A 87 7.09 -2.60 6.62
N TYR A 88 7.66 -3.72 6.28
CA TYR A 88 6.93 -4.85 5.69
C TYR A 88 5.70 -5.23 6.53
N ARG A 89 4.55 -5.41 5.88
CA ARG A 89 3.22 -5.69 6.44
C ARG A 89 2.60 -4.54 7.24
N GLU A 90 3.22 -3.37 7.26
CA GLU A 90 2.65 -2.20 7.91
C GLU A 90 1.63 -1.51 7.01
N VAL A 91 0.54 -1.05 7.61
CA VAL A 91 -0.41 -0.11 7.04
C VAL A 91 -0.38 1.13 7.91
N THR A 92 0.01 2.26 7.33
CA THR A 92 0.12 3.52 8.08
C THR A 92 -1.24 4.10 8.45
N PRO A 93 -1.31 5.01 9.43
CA PRO A 93 -2.45 5.91 9.54
C PRO A 93 -2.64 6.73 8.27
N TYR A 94 -3.85 7.25 8.10
CA TYR A 94 -4.13 8.21 7.03
C TYR A 94 -3.52 9.57 7.32
N THR A 95 -3.05 10.23 6.26
CA THR A 95 -2.69 11.64 6.24
C THR A 95 -3.59 12.38 5.26
N SER A 96 -4.10 13.55 5.65
CA SER A 96 -4.99 14.33 4.80
C SER A 96 -4.22 15.28 3.89
N PHE A 97 -4.77 15.48 2.69
CA PHE A 97 -4.22 16.34 1.64
C PHE A 97 -5.34 17.13 0.98
N TYR A 98 -5.00 18.26 0.36
CA TYR A 98 -5.92 18.92 -0.55
C TYR A 98 -6.15 18.04 -1.79
N PRO A 99 -7.36 18.06 -2.38
CA PRO A 99 -7.59 17.38 -3.64
C PRO A 99 -6.65 17.87 -4.74
N GLY A 100 -6.25 16.98 -5.61
CA GLY A 100 -5.37 17.30 -6.73
C GLY A 100 -4.51 16.14 -7.19
N TRP A 101 -3.66 16.43 -8.14
CA TRP A 101 -2.71 15.46 -8.67
C TRP A 101 -1.38 15.53 -7.94
N TYR A 102 -0.88 14.38 -7.53
CA TYR A 102 0.37 14.23 -6.78
C TYR A 102 1.27 13.18 -7.41
N GLN A 103 2.57 13.47 -7.41
CA GLN A 103 3.59 12.47 -7.66
C GLN A 103 4.10 11.94 -6.32
N LEU A 104 4.13 10.62 -6.18
CA LEU A 104 4.62 9.92 -5.00
C LEU A 104 5.98 9.31 -5.31
N TYR A 105 6.94 9.49 -4.41
CA TYR A 105 8.29 8.95 -4.52
C TYR A 105 8.55 7.99 -3.38
N ILE A 106 8.90 6.77 -3.70
CA ILE A 106 9.22 5.72 -2.74
C ILE A 106 10.73 5.58 -2.68
N SER A 107 11.31 5.78 -1.49
CA SER A 107 12.75 5.68 -1.23
C SER A 107 12.98 4.66 -0.11
N ARG A 108 14.14 4.02 -0.08
CA ARG A 108 14.55 3.23 1.09
C ARG A 108 14.85 4.17 2.25
N THR A 109 14.34 3.84 3.44
CA THR A 109 14.62 4.60 4.65
C THR A 109 16.13 4.69 4.89
N GLY A 110 16.63 5.91 5.12
CA GLY A 110 18.05 6.18 5.30
C GLY A 110 18.85 6.34 4.00
N SER A 111 18.21 6.26 2.83
CA SER A 111 18.87 6.56 1.55
C SER A 111 19.10 8.08 1.40
N LEU A 112 20.00 8.43 0.48
CA LEU A 112 20.26 9.84 0.15
C LEU A 112 18.97 10.52 -0.36
N PRO A 113 18.80 11.82 -0.08
CA PRO A 113 17.69 12.59 -0.64
C PRO A 113 17.66 12.45 -2.17
N ASN A 114 16.45 12.36 -2.72
CA ASN A 114 16.17 12.27 -4.16
C ASN A 114 16.52 10.93 -4.85
N VAL A 115 16.83 9.87 -4.10
CA VAL A 115 16.99 8.55 -4.65
C VAL A 115 15.71 7.75 -4.41
N SER A 116 14.79 7.78 -5.37
CA SER A 116 13.59 6.93 -5.34
C SER A 116 13.86 5.59 -6.01
N VAL A 117 13.31 4.53 -5.44
CA VAL A 117 13.36 3.17 -5.99
C VAL A 117 12.10 2.83 -6.76
N ALA A 118 11.04 3.59 -6.55
CA ALA A 118 9.78 3.50 -7.29
C ALA A 118 9.03 4.83 -7.22
N THR A 119 8.08 5.02 -8.13
CA THR A 119 7.18 6.17 -8.15
C THR A 119 5.75 5.73 -8.36
N ALA A 120 4.80 6.58 -7.96
CA ALA A 120 3.39 6.40 -8.24
C ALA A 120 2.75 7.78 -8.48
N ALA A 121 1.65 7.81 -9.20
CA ALA A 121 0.84 9.00 -9.37
C ALA A 121 -0.52 8.81 -8.70
N ALA A 122 -1.03 9.85 -8.07
CA ALA A 122 -2.34 9.85 -7.44
C ALA A 122 -3.11 11.10 -7.81
N ASN A 123 -4.27 10.93 -8.44
CA ASN A 123 -5.24 12.00 -8.64
C ASN A 123 -6.29 11.89 -7.53
N MET A 124 -6.10 12.67 -6.47
CA MET A 124 -6.90 12.55 -5.24
C MET A 124 -8.11 13.48 -5.29
N SER A 125 -9.30 12.88 -5.23
CA SER A 125 -10.58 13.58 -5.18
C SER A 125 -10.96 13.93 -3.75
N ALA A 126 -11.73 15.02 -3.58
CA ALA A 126 -12.27 15.41 -2.27
C ALA A 126 -13.12 14.28 -1.65
N ASN A 127 -13.10 14.20 -0.32
CA ASN A 127 -13.87 13.25 0.47
C ASN A 127 -13.62 11.77 0.12
N THR A 128 -12.44 11.47 -0.40
CA THR A 128 -12.05 10.12 -0.83
C THR A 128 -10.79 9.68 -0.11
N SER A 129 -10.77 8.43 0.30
CA SER A 129 -9.60 7.79 0.93
C SER A 129 -8.87 6.92 -0.08
N TYR A 130 -7.54 6.96 -0.03
CA TYR A 130 -6.66 6.20 -0.93
C TYR A 130 -5.66 5.38 -0.13
N THR A 131 -5.27 4.25 -0.70
CA THR A 131 -4.14 3.45 -0.20
C THR A 131 -3.11 3.29 -1.31
N LEU A 132 -1.86 3.66 -1.02
CA LEU A 132 -0.71 3.30 -1.84
C LEU A 132 -0.21 1.93 -1.40
N TYR A 133 -0.30 0.95 -2.27
CA TYR A 133 0.30 -0.37 -2.07
C TYR A 133 1.68 -0.41 -2.72
N ILE A 134 2.67 -0.90 -1.97
CA ILE A 134 4.04 -1.16 -2.43
C ILE A 134 4.26 -2.65 -2.35
N PHE A 135 4.61 -3.30 -3.45
CA PHE A 135 4.77 -4.75 -3.50
C PHE A 135 5.91 -5.19 -4.43
N ASN A 136 6.33 -6.44 -4.31
CA ASN A 136 7.37 -6.98 -5.16
C ASN A 136 6.86 -7.18 -6.59
N ALA A 137 7.70 -6.86 -7.57
CA ALA A 137 7.45 -7.22 -8.95
C ALA A 137 7.40 -8.75 -9.13
N ALA A 138 6.65 -9.22 -10.12
CA ALA A 138 6.57 -10.64 -10.45
C ALA A 138 7.92 -11.24 -10.82
N ASN A 139 8.81 -10.45 -11.42
CA ASN A 139 10.18 -10.81 -11.70
C ASN A 139 11.12 -10.13 -10.71
N ALA A 140 11.91 -10.90 -9.99
CA ALA A 140 12.82 -10.41 -8.95
C ALA A 140 13.83 -9.35 -9.43
N THR A 141 14.07 -9.25 -10.73
CA THR A 141 14.98 -8.27 -11.33
C THR A 141 14.40 -6.86 -11.43
N ASP A 142 13.08 -6.71 -11.39
CA ASP A 142 12.40 -5.41 -11.59
C ASP A 142 12.17 -4.64 -10.28
N GLY A 143 12.37 -5.29 -9.13
CA GLY A 143 12.24 -4.64 -7.83
C GLY A 143 10.78 -4.40 -7.40
N LEU A 144 10.38 -3.14 -7.30
CA LEU A 144 9.10 -2.73 -6.73
C LEU A 144 8.05 -2.41 -7.79
N ARG A 145 6.80 -2.66 -7.42
CA ARG A 145 5.60 -2.14 -8.08
C ARG A 145 4.76 -1.35 -7.08
N THR A 146 4.00 -0.41 -7.61
CA THR A 146 3.10 0.43 -6.82
C THR A 146 1.71 0.45 -7.44
N MET A 147 0.70 0.60 -6.58
CA MET A 147 -0.68 0.77 -7.01
C MET A 147 -1.39 1.69 -6.02
N VAL A 148 -2.12 2.68 -6.52
CA VAL A 148 -2.98 3.56 -5.71
C VAL A 148 -4.42 3.14 -5.94
N VAL A 149 -5.12 2.84 -4.85
CA VAL A 149 -6.52 2.39 -4.86
C VAL A 149 -7.35 3.33 -4.02
N SER A 150 -8.51 3.76 -4.54
CA SER A 150 -9.53 4.45 -3.76
C SER A 150 -10.36 3.45 -2.96
N ASN A 151 -10.56 3.73 -1.71
CA ASN A 151 -11.38 2.90 -0.82
C ASN A 151 -12.84 3.37 -0.77
#